data_0b7c7b4069c5e82d69e99db947d4279b
#
_entry.id   0b7c7b4069c5e82d69e99db947d4279b
#
_cell.length_a   1.000
_cell.length_b   1.000
_cell.length_c   1.000
_cell.angle_alpha   90.00
_cell.angle_beta   90.00
_cell.angle_gamma   90.00
#
_symmetry.space_group_name_H-M   'P 1'
#
loop_
_entity.id
_entity.type
_entity.pdbx_description
1 polymer ?
#
loop_
_entity_poly.entity_id
_entity_poly.type
_entity_poly.pdbx_seq_one_letter_code
_entity_poly.pdbx_strand_id
1 'polypeptide(L)'
;MRKETIYLASDHAGCELKAAVCEHLAAAGYQIVDLGPNQGGSVDYPDYGVKLAMALKDDTAARGIAICGSGIGISIAVNRFSWVRAALVSTAEAASLSRQHNDANVLALGERLIDWPLALTCISVFLDTAFRGGRHQRRVDKLTAIGNDRLALK
;
A
#
# COMPACT_ATOMS: atom_id res chain seq x y z
N MET A 1 -18.40 -13.77 5.85
CA MET A 1 -17.02 -14.02 5.36
C MET A 1 -16.08 -13.04 6.07
N ARG A 2 -14.95 -13.51 6.57
CA ARG A 2 -13.91 -12.58 7.05
C ARG A 2 -13.41 -11.78 5.86
N LYS A 3 -13.48 -10.45 5.96
CA LYS A 3 -12.78 -9.60 5.01
C LYS A 3 -11.27 -9.75 5.24
N GLU A 4 -10.52 -9.49 4.20
CA GLU A 4 -9.06 -9.58 4.20
C GLU A 4 -8.42 -8.69 5.28
N THR A 5 -7.22 -9.05 5.69
CA THR A 5 -6.40 -8.25 6.61
C THR A 5 -5.76 -7.08 5.86
N ILE A 6 -5.85 -5.90 6.44
CA ILE A 6 -5.19 -4.69 5.94
C ILE A 6 -4.17 -4.22 6.96
N TYR A 7 -2.90 -4.20 6.54
CA TYR A 7 -1.81 -3.64 7.32
C TYR A 7 -1.63 -2.16 7.00
N LEU A 8 -1.51 -1.32 8.02
CA LEU A 8 -1.28 0.11 7.85
C LEU A 8 0.02 0.53 8.55
N ALA A 9 0.79 1.35 7.87
CA ALA A 9 1.98 1.98 8.43
C ALA A 9 2.10 3.41 7.91
N SER A 10 2.65 4.29 8.75
CA SER A 10 2.94 5.66 8.35
C SER A 10 4.25 6.14 8.97
N ASP A 11 4.69 7.34 8.63
CA ASP A 11 5.57 8.12 9.48
C ASP A 11 4.75 9.08 10.35
N HIS A 12 5.41 9.98 11.07
CA HIS A 12 4.74 10.96 11.93
C HIS A 12 3.81 11.91 11.15
N ALA A 13 4.14 12.23 9.88
CA ALA A 13 3.33 13.10 9.04
C ALA A 13 2.04 12.43 8.52
N GLY A 14 1.97 11.10 8.55
CA GLY A 14 0.80 10.33 8.08
C GLY A 14 -0.08 9.76 9.19
N CYS A 15 0.22 10.05 10.47
CA CYS A 15 -0.49 9.45 11.62
C CYS A 15 -1.98 9.77 11.65
N GLU A 16 -2.37 11.01 11.37
CA GLU A 16 -3.76 11.44 11.46
C GLU A 16 -4.61 10.81 10.37
N LEU A 17 -4.14 10.84 9.14
CA LEU A 17 -4.82 10.16 8.02
C LEU A 17 -4.88 8.66 8.26
N LYS A 18 -3.80 8.04 8.76
CA LYS A 18 -3.78 6.61 9.09
C LYS A 18 -4.86 6.27 10.11
N ALA A 19 -5.01 7.06 11.17
CA ALA A 19 -6.05 6.85 12.18
C ALA A 19 -7.45 6.89 11.56
N ALA A 20 -7.75 7.89 10.74
CA ALA A 20 -9.03 8.01 10.03
C ALA A 20 -9.29 6.82 9.09
N VAL A 21 -8.26 6.34 8.41
CA VAL A 21 -8.34 5.15 7.54
C VAL A 21 -8.62 3.89 8.35
N CYS A 22 -7.96 3.71 9.50
CA CYS A 22 -8.21 2.57 10.39
C CYS A 22 -9.68 2.53 10.82
N GLU A 23 -10.24 3.66 11.26
CA GLU A 23 -11.65 3.76 11.66
C GLU A 23 -12.59 3.43 10.50
N HIS A 24 -12.34 4.02 9.33
CA HIS A 24 -13.14 3.82 8.13
C HIS A 24 -13.18 2.33 7.72
N LEU A 25 -12.02 1.68 7.68
CA LEU A 25 -11.92 0.28 7.26
C LEU A 25 -12.45 -0.69 8.32
N ALA A 26 -12.25 -0.40 9.61
CA ALA A 26 -12.84 -1.19 10.70
C ALA A 26 -14.37 -1.14 10.63
N ALA A 27 -14.96 0.04 10.43
CA ALA A 27 -16.40 0.19 10.23
C ALA A 27 -16.92 -0.58 9.00
N ALA A 28 -16.10 -0.70 7.96
CA ALA A 28 -16.41 -1.50 6.76
C ALA A 28 -16.18 -3.02 6.96
N GLY A 29 -15.72 -3.46 8.15
CA GLY A 29 -15.57 -4.86 8.54
C GLY A 29 -14.25 -5.52 8.12
N TYR A 30 -13.23 -4.74 7.75
CA TYR A 30 -11.88 -5.28 7.52
C TYR A 30 -11.18 -5.60 8.83
N GLN A 31 -10.28 -6.58 8.82
CA GLN A 31 -9.36 -6.82 9.92
C GLN A 31 -8.19 -5.86 9.77
N ILE A 32 -7.98 -4.97 10.74
CA ILE A 32 -6.97 -3.92 10.69
C ILE A 32 -5.80 -4.27 11.60
N VAL A 33 -4.59 -4.14 11.08
CA VAL A 33 -3.35 -4.20 11.84
C VAL A 33 -2.59 -2.90 11.63
N ASP A 34 -2.62 -2.05 12.65
CA ASP A 34 -1.87 -0.79 12.67
C ASP A 34 -0.44 -1.06 13.17
N LEU A 35 0.53 -0.86 12.29
CA LEU A 35 1.96 -1.07 12.55
C LEU A 35 2.64 0.18 13.14
N GLY A 36 1.90 1.26 13.31
CA GLY A 36 2.39 2.49 13.91
C GLY A 36 3.03 3.48 12.90
N PRO A 37 3.60 4.57 13.43
CA PRO A 37 3.47 5.01 14.81
C PRO A 37 2.05 5.52 15.11
N ASN A 38 1.62 5.45 16.37
CA ASN A 38 0.31 5.97 16.75
C ASN A 38 0.37 7.40 17.26
N GLN A 39 1.43 7.74 17.93
CA GLN A 39 1.75 9.07 18.42
C GLN A 39 3.26 9.19 18.66
N GLY A 40 3.76 10.42 18.80
CA GLY A 40 5.13 10.67 19.17
C GLY A 40 5.85 11.68 18.29
N GLY A 41 7.15 11.79 18.49
CA GLY A 41 8.00 12.68 17.72
C GLY A 41 8.29 12.19 16.32
N SER A 42 9.17 12.89 15.64
CA SER A 42 9.61 12.57 14.28
C SER A 42 10.19 11.15 14.21
N VAL A 43 9.75 10.40 13.20
CA VAL A 43 10.25 9.07 12.87
C VAL A 43 10.58 8.99 11.39
N ASP A 44 11.40 8.04 11.02
CA ASP A 44 11.83 7.85 9.64
C ASP A 44 10.87 6.92 8.89
N TYR A 45 10.33 7.38 7.77
CA TYR A 45 9.39 6.60 6.94
C TYR A 45 9.96 5.24 6.48
N PRO A 46 11.26 5.07 6.20
CA PRO A 46 11.80 3.76 5.80
C PRO A 46 11.59 2.68 6.85
N ASP A 47 11.72 3.02 8.14
CA ASP A 47 11.55 2.06 9.23
C ASP A 47 10.13 1.46 9.24
N TYR A 48 9.13 2.31 9.00
CA TYR A 48 7.74 1.87 8.95
C TYR A 48 7.37 1.21 7.62
N GLY A 49 8.00 1.63 6.54
CA GLY A 49 7.92 0.92 5.26
C GLY A 49 8.44 -0.51 5.36
N VAL A 50 9.55 -0.72 6.06
CA VAL A 50 10.10 -2.07 6.35
C VAL A 50 9.13 -2.90 7.17
N LYS A 51 8.54 -2.34 8.23
CA LYS A 51 7.52 -3.06 9.03
C LYS A 51 6.36 -3.54 8.18
N LEU A 52 5.85 -2.68 7.30
CA LEU A 52 4.76 -3.04 6.40
C LEU A 52 5.17 -4.14 5.42
N ALA A 53 6.32 -4.00 4.79
CA ALA A 53 6.83 -4.99 3.85
C ALA A 53 7.02 -6.36 4.51
N MET A 54 7.56 -6.40 5.72
CA MET A 54 7.76 -7.66 6.46
C MET A 54 6.44 -8.31 6.85
N ALA A 55 5.43 -7.55 7.27
CA ALA A 55 4.10 -8.08 7.56
C ALA A 55 3.47 -8.75 6.31
N LEU A 56 3.61 -8.12 5.14
CA LEU A 56 3.10 -8.67 3.87
C LEU A 56 3.89 -9.88 3.36
N LYS A 57 5.13 -10.06 3.78
CA LYS A 57 5.92 -11.25 3.44
C LYS A 57 5.32 -12.51 4.04
N ASP A 58 4.84 -12.41 5.26
CA ASP A 58 4.29 -13.53 6.04
C ASP A 58 2.80 -13.74 5.77
N ASP A 59 2.11 -12.73 5.22
CA ASP A 59 0.69 -12.78 4.87
C ASP A 59 0.46 -12.30 3.43
N THR A 60 0.65 -13.20 2.48
CA THR A 60 0.56 -12.89 1.05
C THR A 60 -0.86 -12.63 0.55
N ALA A 61 -1.88 -12.93 1.35
CA ALA A 61 -3.27 -12.62 1.03
C ALA A 61 -3.69 -11.22 1.47
N ALA A 62 -2.92 -10.59 2.35
CA ALA A 62 -3.19 -9.25 2.87
C ALA A 62 -2.77 -8.16 1.90
N ARG A 63 -3.34 -6.98 2.11
CA ARG A 63 -2.92 -5.74 1.45
C ARG A 63 -2.43 -4.71 2.45
N GLY A 64 -1.64 -3.76 1.97
CA GLY A 64 -1.04 -2.71 2.78
C GLY A 64 -1.46 -1.31 2.36
N ILE A 65 -1.47 -0.40 3.34
CA ILE A 65 -1.62 1.04 3.12
C ILE A 65 -0.45 1.73 3.80
N ALA A 66 0.29 2.52 3.03
CA ALA A 66 1.48 3.24 3.47
C ALA A 66 1.26 4.75 3.33
N ILE A 67 1.47 5.51 4.39
CA ILE A 67 1.19 6.94 4.41
C ILE A 67 2.40 7.70 4.96
N CYS A 68 2.87 8.72 4.24
CA CYS A 68 3.79 9.72 4.78
C CYS A 68 3.36 11.12 4.32
N GLY A 69 4.16 12.12 4.51
CA GLY A 69 3.77 13.49 4.13
C GLY A 69 3.44 13.64 2.64
N SER A 70 4.27 13.09 1.76
CA SER A 70 4.06 13.10 0.30
C SER A 70 3.64 11.74 -0.27
N GLY A 71 3.79 10.66 0.49
CA GLY A 71 3.65 9.28 0.02
C GLY A 71 4.83 8.79 -0.81
N ILE A 72 5.73 9.69 -1.25
CA ILE A 72 6.83 9.37 -2.17
C ILE A 72 7.88 8.51 -1.46
N GLY A 73 8.42 8.98 -0.34
CA GLY A 73 9.51 8.28 0.36
C GLY A 73 9.10 6.90 0.84
N ILE A 74 7.91 6.78 1.44
CA ILE A 74 7.44 5.48 1.94
C ILE A 74 7.14 4.51 0.79
N SER A 75 6.66 4.99 -0.37
CA SER A 75 6.45 4.13 -1.55
C SER A 75 7.77 3.59 -2.10
N ILE A 76 8.82 4.42 -2.12
CA ILE A 76 10.17 3.99 -2.51
C ILE A 76 10.68 2.93 -1.54
N ALA A 77 10.52 3.14 -0.24
CA ALA A 77 10.99 2.22 0.79
C ALA A 77 10.35 0.83 0.66
N VAL A 78 9.02 0.75 0.57
CA VAL A 78 8.32 -0.54 0.49
C VAL A 78 8.58 -1.26 -0.83
N ASN A 79 8.79 -0.52 -1.93
CA ASN A 79 9.11 -1.10 -3.24
C ASN A 79 10.53 -1.68 -3.34
N ARG A 80 11.37 -1.56 -2.31
CA ARG A 80 12.67 -2.23 -2.24
C ARG A 80 12.53 -3.74 -2.04
N PHE A 81 11.37 -4.23 -1.67
CA PHE A 81 11.12 -5.63 -1.41
C PHE A 81 10.42 -6.29 -2.60
N SER A 82 10.92 -7.43 -3.06
CA SER A 82 10.45 -8.10 -4.28
C SER A 82 9.00 -8.56 -4.24
N TRP A 83 8.44 -8.77 -3.04
CA TRP A 83 7.04 -9.16 -2.83
C TRP A 83 6.09 -8.00 -2.66
N VAL A 84 6.58 -6.75 -2.69
CA VAL A 84 5.77 -5.53 -2.62
C VAL A 84 5.67 -4.88 -3.99
N ARG A 85 4.45 -4.52 -4.36
CA ARG A 85 4.13 -3.64 -5.48
C ARG A 85 3.27 -2.52 -4.94
N ALA A 86 3.92 -1.42 -4.57
CA ALA A 86 3.26 -0.24 -4.02
C ALA A 86 3.00 0.78 -5.12
N ALA A 87 1.78 1.28 -5.16
CA ALA A 87 1.38 2.36 -6.04
C ALA A 87 1.11 3.63 -5.23
N LEU A 88 1.87 4.69 -5.50
CA LEU A 88 1.56 6.03 -5.01
C LEU A 88 0.47 6.62 -5.88
N VAL A 89 -0.68 6.94 -5.29
CA VAL A 89 -1.83 7.46 -6.02
C VAL A 89 -2.38 8.73 -5.41
N SER A 90 -3.00 9.55 -6.27
CA SER A 90 -3.73 10.76 -5.90
C SER A 90 -5.09 10.85 -6.60
N THR A 91 -5.49 9.81 -7.32
CA THR A 91 -6.79 9.72 -8.00
C THR A 91 -7.38 8.32 -7.87
N ALA A 92 -8.71 8.23 -7.89
CA ALA A 92 -9.42 6.94 -7.86
C ALA A 92 -9.09 6.10 -9.10
N GLU A 93 -8.90 6.73 -10.26
CA GLU A 93 -8.50 6.05 -11.49
C GLU A 93 -7.15 5.36 -11.33
N ALA A 94 -6.13 6.07 -10.81
CA ALA A 94 -4.81 5.48 -10.57
C ALA A 94 -4.87 4.32 -9.56
N ALA A 95 -5.69 4.44 -8.52
CA ALA A 95 -5.92 3.35 -7.57
C ALA A 95 -6.51 2.11 -8.25
N SER A 96 -7.52 2.28 -9.10
CA SER A 96 -8.11 1.20 -9.89
C SER A 96 -7.10 0.55 -10.85
N LEU A 97 -6.37 1.35 -11.61
CA LEU A 97 -5.38 0.85 -12.58
C LEU A 97 -4.22 0.11 -11.91
N SER A 98 -3.80 0.55 -10.73
CA SER A 98 -2.75 -0.13 -9.95
C SER A 98 -3.13 -1.58 -9.62
N ARG A 99 -4.40 -1.83 -9.36
CA ARG A 99 -4.93 -3.17 -9.15
C ARG A 99 -5.09 -3.92 -10.45
N GLN A 100 -5.82 -3.34 -11.40
CA GLN A 100 -6.18 -4.00 -12.66
C GLN A 100 -4.97 -4.44 -13.46
N HIS A 101 -3.92 -3.61 -13.53
CA HIS A 101 -2.77 -3.81 -14.41
C HIS A 101 -1.52 -4.31 -13.68
N ASN A 102 -1.31 -3.90 -12.43
CA ASN A 102 -0.05 -4.15 -11.73
C ASN A 102 -0.20 -5.09 -10.54
N ASP A 103 -1.42 -5.50 -10.23
CA ASP A 103 -1.71 -6.29 -9.02
C ASP A 103 -1.01 -5.71 -7.79
N ALA A 104 -1.09 -4.38 -7.65
CA ALA A 104 -0.48 -3.68 -6.53
C ALA A 104 -1.05 -4.20 -5.21
N ASN A 105 -0.19 -4.57 -4.27
CA ASN A 105 -0.60 -5.06 -2.95
C ASN A 105 -0.43 -4.00 -1.86
N VAL A 106 0.13 -2.84 -2.19
CA VAL A 106 0.23 -1.68 -1.31
C VAL A 106 -0.25 -0.43 -2.03
N LEU A 107 -1.10 0.35 -1.36
CA LEU A 107 -1.45 1.70 -1.77
C LEU A 107 -0.66 2.70 -0.92
N ALA A 108 0.07 3.61 -1.55
CA ALA A 108 0.77 4.68 -0.87
C ALA A 108 0.05 6.02 -1.08
N LEU A 109 -0.05 6.82 -0.01
CA LEU A 109 -0.74 8.10 0.02
C LEU A 109 0.11 9.16 0.71
N GLY A 110 -0.01 10.40 0.25
CA GLY A 110 0.61 11.57 0.86
C GLY A 110 -0.40 12.40 1.63
N GLU A 111 -0.36 12.41 2.96
CA GLU A 111 -1.33 13.14 3.80
C GLU A 111 -1.43 14.63 3.44
N ARG A 112 -0.30 15.24 3.05
CA ARG A 112 -0.23 16.67 2.68
C ARG A 112 -0.67 16.97 1.25
N LEU A 113 -0.83 15.94 0.41
CA LEU A 113 -1.04 16.08 -1.03
C LEU A 113 -2.40 15.56 -1.52
N ILE A 114 -3.21 15.01 -0.62
CA ILE A 114 -4.51 14.45 -0.96
C ILE A 114 -5.57 14.87 0.06
N ASP A 115 -6.75 15.24 -0.39
CA ASP A 115 -7.90 15.46 0.48
C ASP A 115 -8.35 14.12 1.09
N TRP A 116 -8.71 14.12 2.36
CA TRP A 116 -9.10 12.90 3.06
C TRP A 116 -10.29 12.16 2.43
N PRO A 117 -11.36 12.82 1.99
CA PRO A 117 -12.43 12.14 1.28
C PRO A 117 -11.95 11.42 0.02
N LEU A 118 -11.06 12.04 -0.74
CA LEU A 118 -10.44 11.42 -1.92
C LEU A 118 -9.52 10.26 -1.54
N ALA A 119 -8.76 10.38 -0.45
CA ALA A 119 -7.93 9.30 0.08
C ALA A 119 -8.77 8.06 0.41
N LEU A 120 -9.89 8.23 1.12
CA LEU A 120 -10.81 7.15 1.46
C LEU A 120 -11.44 6.53 0.21
N THR A 121 -11.76 7.35 -0.80
CA THR A 121 -12.24 6.86 -2.10
C THR A 121 -11.19 6.03 -2.83
N CYS A 122 -9.93 6.49 -2.88
CA CYS A 122 -8.83 5.75 -3.48
C CYS A 122 -8.62 4.39 -2.79
N ILE A 123 -8.69 4.36 -1.46
CA ILE A 123 -8.57 3.12 -0.68
C ILE A 123 -9.71 2.15 -0.99
N SER A 124 -10.96 2.61 -1.00
CA SER A 124 -12.12 1.77 -1.33
C SER A 124 -11.99 1.19 -2.73
N VAL A 125 -11.66 2.03 -3.71
CA VAL A 125 -11.44 1.58 -5.11
C VAL A 125 -10.30 0.56 -5.19
N PHE A 126 -9.18 0.79 -4.49
CA PHE A 126 -8.06 -0.15 -4.44
C PHE A 126 -8.47 -1.50 -3.85
N LEU A 127 -9.23 -1.51 -2.75
CA LEU A 127 -9.66 -2.73 -2.09
C LEU A 127 -10.71 -3.51 -2.88
N ASP A 128 -11.59 -2.82 -3.61
CA ASP A 128 -12.69 -3.43 -4.35
C ASP A 128 -12.32 -3.85 -5.79
N THR A 129 -11.15 -3.41 -6.30
CA THR A 129 -10.74 -3.69 -7.68
C THR A 129 -9.92 -4.97 -7.79
N ALA A 130 -10.37 -5.89 -8.63
CA ALA A 130 -9.66 -7.14 -8.90
C ALA A 130 -8.53 -6.95 -9.94
N PHE A 131 -7.51 -7.80 -9.86
CA PHE A 131 -6.48 -7.91 -10.88
C PHE A 131 -7.06 -8.55 -12.16
N ARG A 132 -6.75 -7.98 -13.31
CA ARG A 132 -7.27 -8.49 -14.60
C ARG A 132 -6.50 -9.70 -15.16
N GLY A 133 -5.29 -9.96 -14.67
CA GLY A 133 -4.49 -11.05 -15.20
C GLY A 133 -4.15 -10.90 -16.69
N GLY A 134 -4.24 -11.98 -17.44
CA GLY A 134 -4.02 -11.97 -18.89
C GLY A 134 -2.65 -11.40 -19.27
N ARG A 135 -2.63 -10.43 -20.20
CA ARG A 135 -1.40 -9.77 -20.65
C ARG A 135 -0.62 -9.05 -19.54
N HIS A 136 -1.30 -8.69 -18.45
CA HIS A 136 -0.68 -7.99 -17.32
C HIS A 136 0.13 -8.96 -16.44
N GLN A 137 -0.27 -10.23 -16.34
CA GLN A 137 0.42 -11.22 -15.52
C GLN A 137 1.89 -11.34 -15.88
N ARG A 138 2.23 -11.46 -17.16
CA ARG A 138 3.63 -11.54 -17.62
C ARG A 138 4.47 -10.35 -17.17
N ARG A 139 3.86 -9.14 -17.12
CA ARG A 139 4.55 -7.91 -16.69
C ARG A 139 4.77 -7.90 -15.19
N VAL A 140 3.78 -8.33 -14.42
CA VAL A 140 3.90 -8.49 -12.96
C VAL A 140 4.96 -9.53 -12.61
N ASP A 141 5.02 -10.65 -13.31
CA ASP A 141 6.07 -11.69 -13.13
C ASP A 141 7.47 -11.12 -13.37
N LYS A 142 7.63 -10.24 -14.37
CA LYS A 142 8.90 -9.55 -14.64
C LYS A 142 9.28 -8.59 -13.51
N LEU A 143 8.33 -7.86 -12.92
CA LEU A 143 8.59 -7.01 -11.76
C LEU A 143 9.12 -7.83 -10.57
N THR A 144 8.52 -8.99 -10.32
CA THR A 144 8.99 -9.90 -9.27
C THR A 144 10.40 -10.44 -9.56
N ALA A 145 10.68 -10.78 -10.82
CA ALA A 145 11.99 -11.27 -11.23
C ALA A 145 13.10 -10.20 -11.06
N ILE A 146 12.80 -8.94 -11.38
CA ILE A 146 13.70 -7.80 -11.16
C ILE A 146 14.08 -7.72 -9.68
N GLY A 147 13.10 -7.76 -8.79
CA GLY A 147 13.32 -7.66 -7.35
C GLY A 147 14.09 -8.85 -6.75
N ASN A 148 14.17 -9.97 -7.45
CA ASN A 148 14.90 -11.18 -7.05
C ASN A 148 16.23 -11.36 -7.80
N ASP A 149 16.76 -10.32 -8.44
CA ASP A 149 17.99 -10.37 -9.27
C ASP A 149 17.97 -11.44 -10.37
N ARG A 150 16.78 -11.86 -10.80
CA ARG A 150 16.58 -12.86 -11.85
C ARG A 150 16.33 -12.21 -13.22
N LEU A 151 17.09 -11.16 -13.51
CA LEU A 151 17.00 -10.45 -14.78
C LEU A 151 17.57 -11.29 -15.92
N ALA A 152 16.68 -11.81 -16.77
CA ALA A 152 17.04 -12.18 -18.13
C ALA A 152 16.70 -11.00 -19.05
N LEU A 153 17.67 -10.13 -19.28
CA LEU A 153 17.58 -9.13 -20.34
C LEU A 153 17.71 -9.88 -21.67
N LYS A 154 16.61 -10.07 -22.37
CA LYS A 154 16.58 -10.47 -23.78
C LYS A 154 16.26 -9.29 -24.65
#